data_1d24291a2b5fc4e99a0275220fa16b13
#
_entry.id   1d24291a2b5fc4e99a0275220fa16b13
#
_cell.length_a   1.000
_cell.length_b   1.000
_cell.length_c   1.000
_cell.angle_alpha   90.00
_cell.angle_beta   90.00
_cell.angle_gamma   90.00
#
_symmetry.space_group_name_H-M   'P 1'
#
loop_
_entity.id
_entity.type
_entity.pdbx_description
1 polymer ?
#
loop_
_entity_poly.entity_id
_entity_poly.type
_entity_poly.pdbx_seq_one_letter_code
_entity_poly.pdbx_strand_id
1 'polypeptide(L)'
;MTESIKREFIENAAEIGIDLNDKMLSSFDIYYKNLLEWNAVMNLTAITEEKDVFEKHFLDSLTITKIVSRETLCKGCTLMDLGTGAGFPGLPIAIVFPNVKVVLVDSLNKRIKFLEDTVQKLGLSNVTCIHARAEELSRNKKYREKMDFCCSRAVANLSTLSEY
;
A
#
# COMPACT_ATOMS: atom_id res chain seq x y z
N MET A 1 -3.08 -5.04 17.57
CA MET A 1 -4.22 -5.76 16.94
C MET A 1 -4.87 -6.67 17.96
N THR A 2 -6.21 -6.55 18.13
CA THR A 2 -6.98 -7.42 19.03
C THR A 2 -7.14 -8.83 18.43
N GLU A 3 -7.30 -9.87 19.28
CA GLU A 3 -7.42 -11.26 18.83
C GLU A 3 -8.66 -11.50 17.93
N SER A 4 -9.76 -10.77 18.20
CA SER A 4 -10.96 -10.84 17.37
C SER A 4 -10.71 -10.34 15.95
N ILE A 5 -10.07 -9.16 15.83
CA ILE A 5 -9.75 -8.55 14.54
C ILE A 5 -8.70 -9.37 13.80
N LYS A 6 -7.71 -9.92 14.51
CA LYS A 6 -6.72 -10.83 13.92
C LYS A 6 -7.38 -12.02 13.24
N ARG A 7 -8.33 -12.66 13.94
CA ARG A 7 -9.06 -13.81 13.37
C ARG A 7 -9.87 -13.42 12.15
N GLU A 8 -10.69 -12.37 12.25
CA GLU A 8 -11.52 -11.86 11.15
C GLU A 8 -10.65 -11.48 9.93
N PHE A 9 -9.51 -10.85 10.16
CA PHE A 9 -8.59 -10.46 9.09
C PHE A 9 -7.97 -11.67 8.38
N ILE A 10 -7.60 -12.71 9.13
CA ILE A 10 -7.07 -13.97 8.56
C ILE A 10 -8.16 -14.66 7.72
N GLU A 11 -9.38 -14.79 8.25
CA GLU A 11 -10.50 -15.43 7.57
C GLU A 11 -10.84 -14.70 6.26
N ASN A 12 -11.01 -13.39 6.30
CA ASN A 12 -11.32 -12.57 5.13
C ASN A 12 -10.18 -12.55 4.08
N ALA A 13 -8.93 -12.57 4.53
CA ALA A 13 -7.78 -12.68 3.61
C ALA A 13 -7.76 -14.05 2.92
N ALA A 14 -8.08 -15.13 3.63
CA ALA A 14 -8.17 -16.47 3.07
C ALA A 14 -9.26 -16.57 1.99
N GLU A 15 -10.40 -15.88 2.14
CA GLU A 15 -11.47 -15.83 1.13
C GLU A 15 -11.01 -15.23 -0.21
N ILE A 16 -10.05 -14.31 -0.18
CA ILE A 16 -9.43 -13.76 -1.39
C ILE A 16 -8.12 -14.50 -1.77
N GLY A 17 -7.90 -15.66 -1.17
CA GLY A 17 -6.79 -16.57 -1.48
C GLY A 17 -5.45 -16.15 -0.88
N ILE A 18 -5.39 -15.35 0.18
CA ILE A 18 -4.16 -14.90 0.84
C ILE A 18 -4.02 -15.57 2.20
N ASP A 19 -2.91 -16.31 2.38
CA ASP A 19 -2.55 -16.94 3.64
C ASP A 19 -1.62 -16.00 4.43
N LEU A 20 -2.14 -15.36 5.47
CA LEU A 20 -1.39 -14.46 6.33
C LEU A 20 -0.60 -15.23 7.39
N ASN A 21 0.73 -15.10 7.37
CA ASN A 21 1.60 -15.64 8.41
C ASN A 21 1.82 -14.65 9.56
N ASP A 22 2.42 -15.12 10.67
CA ASP A 22 2.64 -14.29 11.87
C ASP A 22 3.51 -13.05 11.59
N LYS A 23 4.48 -13.15 10.67
CA LYS A 23 5.31 -12.01 10.28
C LYS A 23 4.47 -10.93 9.57
N MET A 24 3.60 -11.31 8.66
CA MET A 24 2.67 -10.38 7.97
C MET A 24 1.71 -9.74 8.97
N LEU A 25 1.13 -10.53 9.87
CA LEU A 25 0.21 -10.03 10.91
C LEU A 25 0.91 -9.04 11.85
N SER A 26 2.15 -9.33 12.26
CA SER A 26 2.96 -8.41 13.04
C SER A 26 3.26 -7.12 12.27
N SER A 27 3.54 -7.21 10.99
CA SER A 27 3.76 -6.03 10.13
C SER A 27 2.51 -5.16 10.03
N PHE A 28 1.33 -5.74 9.86
CA PHE A 28 0.08 -4.99 9.84
C PHE A 28 -0.22 -4.31 11.19
N ASP A 29 0.10 -4.96 12.30
CA ASP A 29 -0.05 -4.37 13.64
C ASP A 29 0.89 -3.18 13.86
N ILE A 30 2.15 -3.30 13.45
CA ILE A 30 3.13 -2.20 13.48
C ILE A 30 2.65 -1.04 12.57
N TYR A 31 2.20 -1.36 11.36
CA TYR A 31 1.69 -0.36 10.42
C TYR A 31 0.47 0.40 10.98
N TYR A 32 -0.49 -0.32 11.56
CA TYR A 32 -1.66 0.28 12.20
C TYR A 32 -1.26 1.25 13.31
N LYS A 33 -0.39 0.83 14.23
CA LYS A 33 0.10 1.67 15.32
C LYS A 33 0.80 2.91 14.79
N ASN A 34 1.67 2.76 13.82
CA ASN A 34 2.38 3.87 13.19
C ASN A 34 1.43 4.83 12.46
N LEU A 35 0.41 4.29 11.78
CA LEU A 35 -0.64 5.09 11.15
C LEU A 35 -1.37 5.99 12.17
N LEU A 36 -1.74 5.46 13.33
CA LEU A 36 -2.40 6.23 14.38
C LEU A 36 -1.49 7.32 14.97
N GLU A 37 -0.22 7.00 15.24
CA GLU A 37 0.76 7.95 15.75
C GLU A 37 0.90 9.16 14.82
N TRP A 38 1.11 8.91 13.52
CA TRP A 38 1.25 9.98 12.54
C TRP A 38 -0.08 10.68 12.23
N ASN A 39 -1.20 9.96 12.27
CA ASN A 39 -2.52 10.54 12.02
C ASN A 39 -2.92 11.59 13.05
N ALA A 40 -2.47 11.44 14.29
CA ALA A 40 -2.67 12.44 15.34
C ALA A 40 -2.06 13.82 15.03
N VAL A 41 -1.06 13.84 14.13
CA VAL A 41 -0.34 15.07 13.74
C VAL A 41 -0.68 15.54 12.32
N MET A 42 -1.04 14.62 11.41
CA MET A 42 -1.07 14.92 9.98
C MET A 42 -2.41 14.72 9.27
N ASN A 43 -3.41 14.14 9.93
CA ASN A 43 -4.68 13.77 9.30
C ASN A 43 -4.49 12.94 8.00
N LEU A 44 -3.81 11.80 8.11
CA LEU A 44 -3.54 10.90 7.00
C LEU A 44 -4.79 10.21 6.48
N THR A 45 -5.69 9.84 7.40
CA THR A 45 -6.96 9.18 7.13
C THR A 45 -8.03 9.60 8.14
N ALA A 46 -9.29 9.59 7.69
CA ALA A 46 -10.44 9.76 8.59
C ALA A 46 -10.82 8.46 9.32
N ILE A 47 -10.32 7.30 8.84
CA ILE A 47 -10.62 5.98 9.40
C ILE A 47 -9.51 5.62 10.38
N THR A 48 -9.85 5.53 11.68
CA THR A 48 -8.89 5.26 12.77
C THR A 48 -9.28 4.06 13.63
N GLU A 49 -10.54 3.67 13.61
CA GLU A 49 -11.02 2.48 14.33
C GLU A 49 -10.32 1.22 13.79
N GLU A 50 -9.83 0.38 14.72
CA GLU A 50 -9.02 -0.78 14.37
C GLU A 50 -9.70 -1.68 13.33
N LYS A 51 -10.96 -2.05 13.57
CA LYS A 51 -11.73 -2.88 12.66
C LYS A 51 -11.82 -2.26 11.26
N ASP A 52 -12.14 -0.98 11.18
CA ASP A 52 -12.32 -0.28 9.92
C ASP A 52 -11.01 -0.14 9.13
N VAL A 53 -9.88 0.09 9.81
CA VAL A 53 -8.57 0.14 9.15
C VAL A 53 -8.19 -1.21 8.56
N PHE A 54 -8.40 -2.30 9.31
CA PHE A 54 -8.08 -3.64 8.84
C PHE A 54 -8.98 -4.07 7.67
N GLU A 55 -10.26 -3.74 7.70
CA GLU A 55 -11.22 -4.08 6.65
C GLU A 55 -11.12 -3.14 5.44
N LYS A 56 -11.29 -1.82 5.66
CA LYS A 56 -11.46 -0.81 4.58
C LYS A 56 -10.14 -0.31 4.00
N HIS A 57 -9.02 -0.56 4.67
CA HIS A 57 -7.70 -0.17 4.16
C HIS A 57 -6.83 -1.37 3.86
N PHE A 58 -6.55 -2.25 4.82
CA PHE A 58 -5.62 -3.35 4.60
C PHE A 58 -6.22 -4.44 3.69
N LEU A 59 -7.38 -5.00 4.05
CA LEU A 59 -8.03 -6.04 3.26
C LEU A 59 -8.44 -5.52 1.88
N ASP A 60 -9.03 -4.33 1.81
CA ASP A 60 -9.41 -3.69 0.54
C ASP A 60 -8.21 -3.56 -0.40
N SER A 61 -7.03 -3.15 0.12
CA SER A 61 -5.79 -3.08 -0.65
C SER A 61 -5.36 -4.42 -1.24
N LEU A 62 -5.63 -5.53 -0.55
CA LEU A 62 -5.27 -6.87 -0.98
C LEU A 62 -6.23 -7.43 -2.04
N THR A 63 -7.39 -6.80 -2.26
CA THR A 63 -8.34 -7.22 -3.31
C THR A 63 -7.79 -7.08 -4.73
N ILE A 64 -6.62 -6.45 -4.91
CA ILE A 64 -5.89 -6.43 -6.18
C ILE A 64 -5.65 -7.85 -6.74
N THR A 65 -5.62 -8.87 -5.87
CA THR A 65 -5.50 -10.28 -6.27
C THR A 65 -6.68 -10.79 -7.10
N LYS A 66 -7.80 -10.05 -7.12
CA LYS A 66 -8.94 -10.34 -7.99
C LYS A 66 -8.72 -9.90 -9.45
N ILE A 67 -7.74 -9.02 -9.68
CA ILE A 67 -7.43 -8.43 -11.00
C ILE A 67 -6.07 -8.94 -11.48
N VAL A 68 -5.07 -8.93 -10.60
CA VAL A 68 -3.71 -9.42 -10.89
C VAL A 68 -3.53 -10.78 -10.26
N SER A 69 -3.15 -11.80 -11.05
CA SER A 69 -3.03 -13.16 -10.53
C SER A 69 -1.98 -13.25 -9.41
N ARG A 70 -2.26 -14.07 -8.40
CA ARG A 70 -1.29 -14.35 -7.32
C ARG A 70 0.04 -14.86 -7.86
N GLU A 71 0.01 -15.65 -8.92
CA GLU A 71 1.23 -16.16 -9.57
C GLU A 71 2.13 -15.02 -10.04
N THR A 72 1.56 -14.00 -10.69
CA THR A 72 2.29 -12.79 -11.12
C THR A 72 2.88 -12.05 -9.93
N LEU A 73 2.10 -11.82 -8.87
CA LEU A 73 2.56 -11.13 -7.68
C LEU A 73 3.65 -11.93 -6.93
N CYS A 74 3.51 -13.25 -6.84
CA CYS A 74 4.50 -14.12 -6.19
C CYS A 74 5.80 -14.24 -6.99
N LYS A 75 5.75 -14.27 -8.32
CA LYS A 75 6.94 -14.26 -9.18
C LYS A 75 7.71 -12.95 -9.11
N GLY A 76 7.02 -11.87 -8.78
CA GLY A 76 7.55 -10.52 -8.72
C GLY A 76 7.24 -9.70 -9.96
N CYS A 77 6.83 -8.47 -9.71
CA CYS A 77 6.54 -7.45 -10.72
C CYS A 77 6.88 -6.07 -10.14
N THR A 78 6.79 -5.06 -10.98
CA THR A 78 6.91 -3.65 -10.56
C THR A 78 5.53 -3.02 -10.48
N LEU A 79 5.18 -2.46 -9.33
CA LEU A 79 3.90 -1.79 -9.08
C LEU A 79 4.15 -0.36 -8.61
N MET A 80 3.53 0.59 -9.29
CA MET A 80 3.52 2.00 -8.87
C MET A 80 2.17 2.34 -8.25
N ASP A 81 2.21 2.96 -7.07
CA ASP A 81 1.04 3.49 -6.37
C ASP A 81 1.08 5.02 -6.41
N LEU A 82 0.27 5.61 -7.29
CA LEU A 82 0.20 7.05 -7.52
C LEU A 82 -0.79 7.73 -6.59
N GLY A 83 -0.29 8.74 -5.86
CA GLY A 83 -1.09 9.41 -4.84
C GLY A 83 -1.40 8.50 -3.66
N THR A 84 -0.41 7.73 -3.26
CA THR A 84 -0.51 6.63 -2.29
C THR A 84 -1.06 7.05 -0.92
N GLY A 85 -0.98 8.32 -0.56
CA GLY A 85 -1.50 8.86 0.71
C GLY A 85 -0.82 8.23 1.92
N ALA A 86 -1.60 7.48 2.68
CA ALA A 86 -1.09 6.71 3.82
C ALA A 86 -0.50 5.34 3.42
N GLY A 87 -0.19 5.10 2.13
CA GLY A 87 0.45 3.88 1.66
C GLY A 87 -0.52 2.82 1.12
N PHE A 88 -1.72 3.22 0.71
CA PHE A 88 -2.76 2.31 0.23
C PHE A 88 -3.02 2.46 -1.27
N PRO A 89 -2.92 1.35 -2.04
CA PRO A 89 -2.77 -0.06 -1.62
C PRO A 89 -1.31 -0.55 -1.54
N GLY A 90 -0.30 0.27 -1.83
CA GLY A 90 1.07 -0.18 -2.05
C GLY A 90 1.72 -0.89 -0.87
N LEU A 91 1.63 -0.37 0.36
CA LEU A 91 2.27 -1.00 1.53
C LEU A 91 1.66 -2.36 1.92
N PRO A 92 0.33 -2.55 1.97
CA PRO A 92 -0.25 -3.87 2.16
C PRO A 92 0.22 -4.91 1.14
N ILE A 93 0.33 -4.50 -0.14
CA ILE A 93 0.85 -5.37 -1.20
C ILE A 93 2.33 -5.73 -0.95
N ALA A 94 3.15 -4.75 -0.56
CA ALA A 94 4.56 -4.96 -0.27
C ALA A 94 4.80 -5.90 0.92
N ILE A 95 3.92 -5.87 1.93
CA ILE A 95 3.95 -6.75 3.12
C ILE A 95 3.66 -8.20 2.71
N VAL A 96 2.63 -8.40 1.89
CA VAL A 96 2.15 -9.75 1.54
C VAL A 96 2.98 -10.37 0.40
N PHE A 97 3.44 -9.55 -0.55
CA PHE A 97 4.18 -10.01 -1.74
C PHE A 97 5.60 -9.41 -1.78
N PRO A 98 6.56 -9.98 -1.06
CA PRO A 98 7.91 -9.41 -0.91
C PRO A 98 8.71 -9.37 -2.24
N ASN A 99 8.30 -10.12 -3.25
CA ASN A 99 8.91 -10.09 -4.58
C ASN A 99 8.40 -8.95 -5.47
N VAL A 100 7.27 -8.31 -5.11
CA VAL A 100 6.75 -7.13 -5.81
C VAL A 100 7.60 -5.92 -5.41
N LYS A 101 8.16 -5.23 -6.40
CA LYS A 101 8.84 -3.95 -6.20
C LYS A 101 7.81 -2.83 -6.25
N VAL A 102 7.57 -2.20 -5.11
CA VAL A 102 6.55 -1.16 -4.97
C VAL A 102 7.18 0.23 -4.99
N VAL A 103 6.65 1.11 -5.82
CA VAL A 103 7.02 2.52 -5.88
C VAL A 103 5.83 3.34 -5.37
N LEU A 104 5.97 3.94 -4.19
CA LEU A 104 4.98 4.80 -3.56
C LEU A 104 5.22 6.25 -3.96
N VAL A 105 4.25 6.90 -4.55
CA VAL A 105 4.36 8.29 -5.03
C VAL A 105 3.32 9.16 -4.36
N ASP A 106 3.74 10.27 -3.76
CA ASP A 106 2.83 11.29 -3.26
C ASP A 106 3.42 12.70 -3.47
N SER A 107 2.56 13.67 -3.72
CA SER A 107 2.94 15.07 -3.91
C SER A 107 3.19 15.84 -2.62
N LEU A 108 2.84 15.27 -1.47
CA LEU A 108 3.03 15.87 -0.15
C LEU A 108 4.23 15.25 0.57
N ASN A 109 5.30 16.00 0.69
CA ASN A 109 6.54 15.55 1.35
C ASN A 109 6.33 15.01 2.76
N LYS A 110 5.37 15.55 3.51
CA LYS A 110 5.04 15.06 4.85
C LYS A 110 4.48 13.62 4.84
N ARG A 111 3.74 13.23 3.78
CA ARG A 111 3.29 11.85 3.60
C ARG A 111 4.45 10.93 3.25
N ILE A 112 5.37 11.38 2.42
CA ILE A 112 6.59 10.63 2.10
C ILE A 112 7.40 10.33 3.36
N LYS A 113 7.55 11.28 4.29
CA LYS A 113 8.24 11.05 5.57
C LYS A 113 7.54 9.97 6.41
N PHE A 114 6.21 9.97 6.46
CA PHE A 114 5.44 8.91 7.11
C PHE A 114 5.68 7.54 6.45
N LEU A 115 5.67 7.49 5.12
CA LEU A 115 5.89 6.25 4.36
C LEU A 115 7.31 5.72 4.59
N GLU A 116 8.32 6.57 4.56
CA GLU A 116 9.72 6.20 4.83
C GLU A 116 9.89 5.66 6.25
N ASP A 117 9.31 6.31 7.27
CA ASP A 117 9.29 5.82 8.65
C ASP A 117 8.59 4.46 8.76
N THR A 118 7.45 4.31 8.10
CA THR A 118 6.71 3.04 8.07
C THR A 118 7.53 1.93 7.41
N VAL A 119 8.10 2.19 6.23
CA VAL A 119 8.96 1.23 5.50
C VAL A 119 10.14 0.80 6.36
N GLN A 120 10.78 1.73 7.07
CA GLN A 120 11.88 1.44 7.98
C GLN A 120 11.44 0.59 9.16
N LYS A 121 10.33 0.92 9.84
CA LYS A 121 9.78 0.15 10.97
C LYS A 121 9.38 -1.27 10.57
N LEU A 122 8.89 -1.45 9.35
CA LEU A 122 8.51 -2.74 8.78
C LEU A 122 9.69 -3.54 8.23
N GLY A 123 10.87 -2.92 8.04
CA GLY A 123 12.04 -3.55 7.44
C GLY A 123 11.82 -3.98 5.98
N LEU A 124 11.00 -3.24 5.22
CA LEU A 124 10.70 -3.55 3.83
C LEU A 124 11.83 -3.08 2.91
N SER A 125 12.42 -4.02 2.16
CA SER A 125 13.48 -3.74 1.18
C SER A 125 12.96 -3.62 -0.26
N ASN A 126 11.69 -3.92 -0.47
CA ASN A 126 11.03 -3.94 -1.77
C ASN A 126 10.18 -2.68 -2.06
N VAL A 127 10.32 -1.64 -1.25
CA VAL A 127 9.56 -0.38 -1.36
C VAL A 127 10.49 0.80 -1.61
N THR A 128 10.08 1.68 -2.53
CA THR A 128 10.72 2.97 -2.80
C THR A 128 9.69 4.08 -2.66
N CYS A 129 9.97 5.10 -1.85
CA CYS A 129 9.12 6.29 -1.69
C CYS A 129 9.63 7.43 -2.57
N ILE A 130 8.73 8.13 -3.25
CA ILE A 130 9.08 9.23 -4.17
C ILE A 130 8.17 10.42 -3.91
N HIS A 131 8.79 11.56 -3.58
CA HIS A 131 8.10 12.83 -3.54
C HIS A 131 8.05 13.42 -4.95
N ALA A 132 6.90 13.30 -5.62
CA ALA A 132 6.68 13.83 -6.96
C ALA A 132 5.20 14.00 -7.25
N ARG A 133 4.87 14.82 -8.24
CA ARG A 133 3.55 14.84 -8.87
C ARG A 133 3.49 13.78 -9.96
N ALA A 134 2.31 13.20 -10.19
CA ALA A 134 2.10 12.17 -11.22
C ALA A 134 2.52 12.67 -12.61
N GLU A 135 2.18 13.93 -12.95
CA GLU A 135 2.48 14.56 -14.23
C GLU A 135 4.00 14.72 -14.47
N GLU A 136 4.77 14.94 -13.41
CA GLU A 136 6.23 15.04 -13.49
C GLU A 136 6.85 13.65 -13.70
N LEU A 137 6.32 12.66 -12.99
CA LEU A 137 6.80 11.29 -13.05
C LEU A 137 6.52 10.63 -14.39
N SER A 138 5.35 10.92 -14.99
CA SER A 138 4.95 10.41 -16.30
C SER A 138 5.91 10.81 -17.43
N ARG A 139 6.62 11.93 -17.26
CA ARG A 139 7.64 12.43 -18.20
C ARG A 139 9.05 11.92 -17.90
N ASN A 140 9.25 11.29 -16.76
CA ASN A 140 10.56 10.80 -16.34
C ASN A 140 10.87 9.46 -16.99
N LYS A 141 11.88 9.41 -17.86
CA LYS A 141 12.30 8.20 -18.60
C LYS A 141 12.66 7.00 -17.70
N LYS A 142 12.95 7.24 -16.42
CA LYS A 142 13.22 6.16 -15.43
C LYS A 142 11.95 5.38 -15.08
N TYR A 143 10.79 6.01 -15.13
CA TYR A 143 9.53 5.42 -14.67
C TYR A 143 8.52 5.20 -15.79
N ARG A 144 8.52 6.09 -16.81
CA ARG A 144 7.60 6.00 -17.94
C ARG A 144 7.75 4.66 -18.66
N GLU A 145 6.64 3.95 -18.80
CA GLU A 145 6.56 2.64 -19.48
C GLU A 145 7.51 1.57 -18.90
N LYS A 146 7.82 1.67 -17.58
CA LYS A 146 8.72 0.75 -16.89
C LYS A 146 8.04 -0.03 -15.78
N MET A 147 6.77 0.27 -15.49
CA MET A 147 5.99 -0.40 -14.47
C MET A 147 5.10 -1.45 -15.11
N ASP A 148 5.01 -2.63 -14.50
CA ASP A 148 4.08 -3.67 -14.95
C ASP A 148 2.64 -3.30 -14.59
N PHE A 149 2.46 -2.65 -13.44
CA PHE A 149 1.17 -2.18 -12.96
C PHE A 149 1.28 -0.78 -12.37
N CYS A 150 0.24 0.01 -12.59
CA CYS A 150 0.03 1.28 -11.91
C CYS A 150 -1.35 1.24 -11.25
N CYS A 151 -1.39 1.57 -9.98
CA CYS A 151 -2.64 1.73 -9.24
C CYS A 151 -2.75 3.14 -8.68
N SER A 152 -3.97 3.57 -8.45
CA SER A 152 -4.29 4.83 -7.81
C SER A 152 -5.65 4.71 -7.13
N ARG A 153 -5.77 5.26 -5.93
CA ARG A 153 -7.02 5.25 -5.16
C ARG A 153 -7.41 6.68 -4.80
N ALA A 154 -8.61 7.10 -5.25
CA ALA A 154 -9.20 8.40 -4.92
C ALA A 154 -8.35 9.64 -5.27
N VAL A 155 -7.57 9.59 -6.36
CA VAL A 155 -6.67 10.71 -6.77
C VAL A 155 -7.31 11.60 -7.81
N ALA A 156 -7.83 11.05 -8.91
CA ALA A 156 -8.42 11.79 -10.01
C ALA A 156 -9.38 10.91 -10.83
N ASN A 157 -10.07 11.51 -11.80
CA ASN A 157 -10.87 10.76 -12.78
C ASN A 157 -9.99 9.87 -13.64
N LEU A 158 -10.52 8.72 -14.08
CA LEU A 158 -9.77 7.74 -14.88
C LEU A 158 -9.20 8.35 -16.17
N SER A 159 -9.93 9.23 -16.82
CA SER A 159 -9.47 9.96 -18.02
C SER A 159 -8.18 10.75 -17.76
N THR A 160 -8.08 11.41 -16.61
CA THR A 160 -6.90 12.18 -16.22
C THR A 160 -5.74 11.23 -15.84
N LEU A 161 -6.03 10.14 -15.10
CA LEU A 161 -5.01 9.17 -14.69
C LEU A 161 -4.42 8.40 -15.88
N SER A 162 -5.21 8.16 -16.93
CA SER A 162 -4.74 7.43 -18.12
C SER A 162 -3.77 8.24 -19.00
N GLU A 163 -3.62 9.54 -18.74
CA GLU A 163 -2.63 10.40 -19.43
C GLU A 163 -1.24 10.35 -18.76
N TYR A 164 -1.15 9.81 -17.54
CA TYR A 164 0.09 9.70 -16.75
C TYR A 164 0.69 8.31 -16.86
#